data_acfeb7b43dce015cba89cd6b5a90094e
#
_entry.id   acfeb7b43dce015cba89cd6b5a90094e
#
_cell.length_a   1.000
_cell.length_b   1.000
_cell.length_c   1.000
_cell.angle_alpha   90.00
_cell.angle_beta   90.00
_cell.angle_gamma   90.00
#
_symmetry.space_group_name_H-M   'P 1'
#
loop_
_entity.id
_entity.type
_entity.pdbx_description
1 polymer ?
#
loop_
_entity_poly.entity_id
_entity_poly.type
_entity_poly.pdbx_seq_one_letter_code
_entity_poly.pdbx_strand_id
1 'polypeptide(L)'
;MGCYHFHLTQLSRGHGQSAIASAAYRSGEKLYSSYYGETNDYTRKGGVILSEIHLPDHAPERFKDRETLWNELEWEESNKKAQLAHSFDIAFMNEFSMEENIGLARRFVREQLISRGMIVDGRIQKGKGRNREEESIKTCIVGIIQSNLK
;
A
#
# COMPACT_ATOMS: atom_id res chain seq x y z
N MET A 1 14.44 -22.65 4.86
CA MET A 1 13.26 -22.61 3.98
C MET A 1 12.54 -21.29 4.10
N GLY A 2 12.41 -20.57 3.01
CA GLY A 2 11.65 -19.32 2.98
C GLY A 2 10.18 -19.58 3.22
N CYS A 3 9.55 -18.75 4.05
CA CYS A 3 8.11 -18.81 4.28
C CYS A 3 7.40 -18.14 3.12
N TYR A 4 6.73 -18.93 2.30
CA TYR A 4 5.91 -18.41 1.20
C TYR A 4 4.61 -17.88 1.76
N HIS A 5 4.42 -16.55 1.69
CA HIS A 5 3.15 -15.94 2.08
C HIS A 5 2.74 -14.92 1.03
N PHE A 6 1.62 -15.18 0.41
CA PHE A 6 0.96 -14.25 -0.49
C PHE A 6 -0.51 -14.14 -0.09
N HIS A 7 -0.95 -12.94 0.21
CA HIS A 7 -2.34 -12.70 0.61
C HIS A 7 -2.90 -11.52 -0.18
N LEU A 8 -4.05 -11.73 -0.81
CA LEU A 8 -4.76 -10.72 -1.57
C LEU A 8 -6.04 -10.33 -0.84
N THR A 9 -6.22 -9.06 -0.56
CA THR A 9 -7.46 -8.52 0.00
C THR A 9 -7.93 -7.31 -0.81
N GLN A 10 -9.24 -7.05 -0.72
CA GLN A 10 -9.83 -5.85 -1.31
C GLN A 10 -10.18 -4.85 -0.22
N LEU A 11 -9.86 -3.58 -0.44
CA LEU A 11 -10.34 -2.48 0.36
C LEU A 11 -11.71 -2.05 -0.16
N SER A 12 -12.74 -2.22 0.65
CA SER A 12 -14.11 -1.89 0.26
C SER A 12 -14.75 -0.96 1.29
N ARG A 13 -15.37 0.10 0.81
CA ARG A 13 -16.12 1.04 1.66
C ARG A 13 -17.31 0.37 2.34
N GLY A 14 -17.92 -0.61 1.69
CA GLY A 14 -19.07 -1.35 2.22
C GLY A 14 -18.81 -2.13 3.52
N HIS A 15 -17.52 -2.38 3.84
CA HIS A 15 -17.10 -3.00 5.10
C HIS A 15 -16.72 -1.98 6.17
N GLY A 16 -17.07 -0.70 6.01
CA GLY A 16 -16.71 0.36 6.94
C GLY A 16 -15.24 0.74 6.93
N GLN A 17 -14.52 0.36 5.89
CA GLN A 17 -13.10 0.64 5.75
C GLN A 17 -12.86 2.01 5.12
N SER A 18 -12.01 2.82 5.76
CA SER A 18 -11.49 4.05 5.17
C SER A 18 -10.19 3.75 4.45
N ALA A 19 -10.12 4.07 3.16
CA ALA A 19 -8.91 3.86 2.36
C ALA A 19 -7.77 4.71 2.88
N ILE A 20 -8.03 5.97 3.22
CA ILE A 20 -6.99 6.87 3.74
C ILE A 20 -6.51 6.48 5.14
N ALA A 21 -7.40 5.95 5.99
CA ALA A 21 -7.00 5.42 7.30
C ALA A 21 -6.09 4.20 7.13
N SER A 22 -6.41 3.31 6.20
CA SER A 22 -5.56 2.17 5.85
C SER A 22 -4.20 2.61 5.31
N ALA A 23 -4.17 3.63 4.47
CA ALA A 23 -2.92 4.18 3.92
C ALA A 23 -2.05 4.80 5.02
N ALA A 24 -2.65 5.58 5.93
CA ALA A 24 -1.96 6.17 7.07
C ALA A 24 -1.37 5.08 7.99
N TYR A 25 -2.15 4.06 8.28
CA TYR A 25 -1.69 2.94 9.10
C TYR A 25 -0.50 2.22 8.47
N ARG A 26 -0.57 1.94 7.17
CA ARG A 26 0.50 1.22 6.46
C ARG A 26 1.78 2.01 6.33
N SER A 27 1.67 3.31 6.05
CA SER A 27 2.85 4.17 5.87
C SER A 27 3.42 4.71 7.18
N GLY A 28 2.67 4.62 8.29
CA GLY A 28 3.06 5.22 9.56
C GLY A 28 3.02 6.75 9.53
N GLU A 29 2.12 7.31 8.75
CA GLU A 29 1.98 8.75 8.56
C GLU A 29 0.73 9.30 9.24
N LYS A 30 0.66 10.63 9.28
CA LYS A 30 -0.52 11.38 9.69
C LYS A 30 -1.21 11.91 8.43
N LEU A 31 -2.41 11.41 8.14
CA LEU A 31 -3.16 11.78 6.93
C LEU A 31 -4.56 12.27 7.30
N TYR A 32 -4.96 13.38 6.70
CA TYR A 32 -6.30 13.94 6.84
C TYR A 32 -7.24 13.38 5.77
N SER A 33 -8.40 12.90 6.20
CA SER A 33 -9.46 12.45 5.31
C SER A 33 -10.49 13.58 5.11
N SER A 34 -10.53 14.15 3.92
CA SER A 34 -11.53 15.16 3.58
C SER A 34 -12.93 14.55 3.40
N TYR A 35 -12.99 13.28 3.02
CA TYR A 35 -14.27 12.57 2.85
C TYR A 35 -14.97 12.31 4.20
N TYR A 36 -14.20 11.89 5.22
CA TYR A 36 -14.74 11.60 6.55
C TYR A 36 -14.58 12.75 7.54
N GLY A 37 -13.82 13.79 7.18
CA GLY A 37 -13.56 14.94 8.06
C GLY A 37 -12.75 14.60 9.30
N GLU A 38 -11.82 13.66 9.21
CA GLU A 38 -11.03 13.19 10.34
C GLU A 38 -9.55 13.06 10.00
N THR A 39 -8.70 13.13 11.02
CA THR A 39 -7.27 12.90 10.89
C THR A 39 -6.91 11.54 11.45
N ASN A 40 -6.16 10.77 10.66
CA ASN A 40 -5.63 9.46 11.05
C ASN A 40 -4.13 9.60 11.30
N ASP A 41 -3.71 9.45 12.55
CA ASP A 41 -2.32 9.63 12.95
C ASP A 41 -1.72 8.32 13.45
N TYR A 42 -0.80 7.78 12.67
CA TYR A 42 -0.04 6.58 12.98
C TYR A 42 1.46 6.84 13.05
N THR A 43 1.86 8.09 13.29
CA THR A 43 3.28 8.49 13.38
C THR A 43 4.04 7.80 14.51
N ARG A 44 3.34 7.33 15.55
CA ARG A 44 3.94 6.58 16.66
C ARG A 44 4.15 5.10 16.34
N LYS A 45 3.62 4.63 15.20
CA LYS A 45 3.80 3.25 14.79
C LYS A 45 5.24 3.05 14.32
N GLY A 46 5.93 2.07 14.89
CA GLY A 46 7.26 1.68 14.45
C GLY A 46 7.24 0.58 13.38
N GLY A 47 8.40 0.24 12.87
CA GLY A 47 8.61 -0.93 12.02
C GLY A 47 8.43 -0.71 10.52
N VAL A 48 8.04 0.49 10.08
CA VAL A 48 8.00 0.82 8.65
C VAL A 48 9.42 1.16 8.19
N ILE A 49 9.96 0.36 7.25
CA ILE A 49 11.31 0.53 6.71
C ILE A 49 11.28 1.48 5.52
N LEU A 50 10.30 1.32 4.64
CA LEU A 50 10.18 2.06 3.39
C LEU A 50 8.71 2.18 3.01
N SER A 51 8.31 3.34 2.52
CA SER A 51 7.01 3.52 1.89
C SER A 51 7.18 4.37 0.63
N GLU A 52 6.64 3.90 -0.49
CA GLU A 52 6.81 4.51 -1.81
C GLU A 52 5.50 4.47 -2.59
N ILE A 53 5.26 5.51 -3.38
CA ILE A 53 4.20 5.51 -4.38
C ILE A 53 4.83 5.41 -5.76
N HIS A 54 4.35 4.45 -6.56
CA HIS A 54 4.77 4.26 -7.95
C HIS A 54 3.62 4.63 -8.87
N LEU A 55 3.91 5.47 -9.85
CA LEU A 55 2.94 5.97 -10.80
C LEU A 55 3.25 5.49 -12.22
N PRO A 56 2.23 5.10 -13.01
CA PRO A 56 2.41 4.94 -14.46
C PRO A 56 2.60 6.30 -15.13
N ASP A 57 3.15 6.31 -16.34
CA ASP A 57 3.53 7.54 -17.05
C ASP A 57 2.36 8.52 -17.25
N HIS A 58 1.15 8.01 -17.45
CA HIS A 58 -0.03 8.84 -17.67
C HIS A 58 -0.67 9.40 -16.39
N ALA A 59 -0.20 8.97 -15.21
CA ALA A 59 -0.75 9.43 -13.94
C ALA A 59 -0.22 10.82 -13.57
N PRO A 60 -1.08 11.70 -13.03
CA PRO A 60 -0.64 13.01 -12.55
C PRO A 60 0.38 12.91 -11.42
N GLU A 61 1.39 13.77 -11.46
CA GLU A 61 2.45 13.78 -10.43
C GLU A 61 1.94 14.08 -9.01
N ARG A 62 0.82 14.80 -8.88
CA ARG A 62 0.22 15.08 -7.57
C ARG A 62 -0.11 13.82 -6.78
N PHE A 63 -0.28 12.68 -7.45
CA PHE A 63 -0.54 11.40 -6.80
C PHE A 63 0.67 10.78 -6.10
N LYS A 64 1.83 11.38 -6.22
CA LYS A 64 2.98 11.02 -5.38
C LYS A 64 2.78 11.45 -3.92
N ASP A 65 1.91 12.43 -3.68
CA ASP A 65 1.47 12.77 -2.33
C ASP A 65 0.36 11.81 -1.88
N ARG A 66 0.65 11.04 -0.86
CA ARG A 66 -0.25 9.98 -0.37
C ARG A 66 -1.61 10.52 0.06
N GLU A 67 -1.63 11.63 0.77
CA GLU A 67 -2.89 12.26 1.22
C GLU A 67 -3.75 12.67 0.02
N THR A 68 -3.16 13.30 -0.98
CA THR A 68 -3.85 13.71 -2.21
C THR A 68 -4.41 12.50 -2.96
N LEU A 69 -3.58 11.48 -3.16
CA LEU A 69 -3.98 10.27 -3.88
C LEU A 69 -5.21 9.60 -3.25
N TRP A 70 -5.14 9.33 -1.95
CA TRP A 70 -6.20 8.59 -1.28
C TRP A 70 -7.47 9.41 -1.07
N ASN A 71 -7.35 10.73 -0.87
CA ASN A 71 -8.51 11.61 -0.82
C ASN A 71 -9.23 11.69 -2.17
N GLU A 72 -8.50 11.87 -3.27
CA GLU A 72 -9.10 11.90 -4.60
C GLU A 72 -9.80 10.57 -4.93
N LEU A 73 -9.20 9.44 -4.56
CA LEU A 73 -9.81 8.13 -4.74
C LEU A 73 -11.13 7.99 -3.97
N GLU A 74 -11.17 8.43 -2.72
CA GLU A 74 -12.39 8.39 -1.90
C GLU A 74 -13.52 9.23 -2.50
N TRP A 75 -13.21 10.39 -3.07
CA TRP A 75 -14.21 11.27 -3.69
C TRP A 75 -14.68 10.76 -5.06
N GLU A 76 -13.79 10.22 -5.87
CA GLU A 76 -14.13 9.71 -7.21
C GLU A 76 -15.05 8.49 -7.12
N GLU A 77 -14.84 7.63 -6.16
CA GLU A 77 -15.66 6.46 -5.95
C GLU A 77 -16.88 6.79 -5.09
N SER A 78 -17.94 7.28 -5.72
CA SER A 78 -19.15 7.73 -5.04
C SER A 78 -20.04 6.60 -4.50
N ASN A 79 -19.83 5.36 -4.94
CA ASN A 79 -20.65 4.23 -4.54
C ASN A 79 -20.34 3.79 -3.09
N LYS A 80 -21.39 3.60 -2.28
CA LYS A 80 -21.27 3.12 -0.89
C LYS A 80 -20.60 1.75 -0.77
N LYS A 81 -20.61 0.95 -1.82
CA LYS A 81 -19.98 -0.39 -1.88
C LYS A 81 -18.76 -0.40 -2.78
N ALA A 82 -18.16 0.75 -3.05
CA ALA A 82 -17.01 0.86 -3.94
C ALA A 82 -15.85 0.00 -3.48
N GLN A 83 -15.24 -0.68 -4.45
CA GLN A 83 -13.95 -1.35 -4.27
C GLN A 83 -12.86 -0.31 -4.53
N LEU A 84 -12.19 0.11 -3.45
CA LEU A 84 -11.26 1.23 -3.52
C LEU A 84 -9.88 0.81 -3.99
N ALA A 85 -9.40 -0.36 -3.55
CA ALA A 85 -8.07 -0.83 -3.89
C ALA A 85 -7.93 -2.33 -3.66
N HIS A 86 -6.88 -2.91 -4.26
CA HIS A 86 -6.44 -4.28 -3.97
C HIS A 86 -5.16 -4.22 -3.14
N SER A 87 -5.09 -5.02 -2.09
CA SER A 87 -3.92 -5.13 -1.23
C SER A 87 -3.27 -6.50 -1.37
N PHE A 88 -1.96 -6.49 -1.60
CA PHE A 88 -1.14 -7.71 -1.69
C PHE A 88 -0.13 -7.70 -0.55
N ASP A 89 -0.12 -8.75 0.25
CA ASP A 89 0.90 -8.96 1.27
C ASP A 89 1.84 -10.06 0.82
N ILE A 90 3.12 -9.76 0.72
CA ILE A 90 4.15 -10.69 0.28
C ILE A 90 5.26 -10.74 1.33
N ALA A 91 5.62 -11.95 1.77
CA ALA A 91 6.77 -12.15 2.66
C ALA A 91 8.06 -12.16 1.84
N PHE A 92 9.09 -11.47 2.33
CA PHE A 92 10.42 -11.52 1.72
C PHE A 92 11.13 -12.84 2.05
N MET A 93 12.02 -13.23 1.16
CA MET A 93 12.86 -14.42 1.36
C MET A 93 14.06 -14.07 2.25
N ASN A 94 14.28 -14.88 3.28
CA ASN A 94 15.40 -14.68 4.21
C ASN A 94 16.77 -14.93 3.57
N GLU A 95 16.82 -15.69 2.47
CA GLU A 95 18.04 -16.00 1.74
C GLU A 95 18.61 -14.80 0.98
N PHE A 96 17.79 -13.78 0.74
CA PHE A 96 18.22 -12.56 0.04
C PHE A 96 18.49 -11.42 1.01
N SER A 97 19.42 -10.54 0.62
CA SER A 97 19.64 -9.29 1.36
C SER A 97 18.42 -8.38 1.26
N MET A 98 18.36 -7.38 2.14
CA MET A 98 17.31 -6.36 2.10
C MET A 98 17.28 -5.64 0.74
N GLU A 99 18.46 -5.28 0.20
CA GLU A 99 18.55 -4.62 -1.11
C GLU A 99 18.02 -5.50 -2.24
N GLU A 100 18.34 -6.79 -2.23
CA GLU A 100 17.84 -7.75 -3.22
C GLU A 100 16.32 -7.88 -3.14
N ASN A 101 15.77 -8.00 -1.96
CA ASN A 101 14.33 -8.08 -1.74
C ASN A 101 13.61 -6.81 -2.19
N ILE A 102 14.14 -5.64 -1.87
CA ILE A 102 13.60 -4.35 -2.32
C ILE A 102 13.64 -4.27 -3.85
N GLY A 103 14.75 -4.66 -4.46
CA GLY A 103 14.90 -4.68 -5.92
C GLY A 103 13.88 -5.58 -6.59
N LEU A 104 13.65 -6.78 -6.05
CA LEU A 104 12.66 -7.72 -6.55
C LEU A 104 11.24 -7.17 -6.41
N ALA A 105 10.92 -6.55 -5.28
CA ALA A 105 9.61 -5.94 -5.05
C ALA A 105 9.35 -4.81 -6.04
N ARG A 106 10.32 -3.93 -6.24
CA ARG A 106 10.22 -2.82 -7.22
C ARG A 106 10.06 -3.32 -8.64
N ARG A 107 10.79 -4.36 -9.00
CA ARG A 107 10.68 -4.99 -10.32
C ARG A 107 9.31 -5.60 -10.53
N PHE A 108 8.78 -6.33 -9.56
CA PHE A 108 7.44 -6.89 -9.61
C PHE A 108 6.38 -5.79 -9.80
N VAL A 109 6.45 -4.72 -9.02
CA VAL A 109 5.54 -3.58 -9.13
C VAL A 109 5.60 -2.97 -10.54
N ARG A 110 6.80 -2.69 -11.03
CA ARG A 110 7.00 -2.09 -12.35
C ARG A 110 6.47 -2.97 -13.48
N GLU A 111 6.84 -4.24 -13.49
CA GLU A 111 6.52 -5.15 -14.59
C GLU A 111 5.08 -5.66 -14.57
N GLN A 112 4.50 -5.89 -13.39
CA GLN A 112 3.21 -6.51 -13.26
C GLN A 112 2.06 -5.55 -12.97
N LEU A 113 2.32 -4.41 -12.38
CA LEU A 113 1.29 -3.47 -11.94
C LEU A 113 1.34 -2.14 -12.68
N ILE A 114 2.48 -1.48 -12.69
CA ILE A 114 2.64 -0.17 -13.37
C ILE A 114 2.46 -0.32 -14.88
N SER A 115 2.98 -1.38 -15.48
CA SER A 115 2.83 -1.67 -16.91
C SER A 115 1.37 -1.84 -17.33
N ARG A 116 0.50 -2.18 -16.39
CA ARG A 116 -0.95 -2.32 -16.60
C ARG A 116 -1.74 -1.07 -16.26
N GLY A 117 -1.07 0.04 -15.99
CA GLY A 117 -1.70 1.32 -15.69
C GLY A 117 -2.17 1.50 -14.25
N MET A 118 -1.71 0.65 -13.33
CA MET A 118 -2.07 0.75 -11.91
C MET A 118 -1.18 1.73 -11.18
N ILE A 119 -1.76 2.44 -10.21
CA ILE A 119 -1.00 3.21 -9.22
C ILE A 119 -0.75 2.29 -8.03
N VAL A 120 0.47 2.30 -7.51
CA VAL A 120 0.86 1.41 -6.41
C VAL A 120 1.37 2.23 -5.23
N ASP A 121 0.78 1.99 -4.06
CA ASP A 121 1.28 2.47 -2.77
C ASP A 121 1.90 1.28 -2.05
N GLY A 122 3.22 1.24 -2.01
CA GLY A 122 3.99 0.13 -1.46
C GLY A 122 4.62 0.45 -0.12
N ARG A 123 4.70 -0.57 0.73
CA ARG A 123 5.28 -0.48 2.05
C ARG A 123 6.10 -1.72 2.37
N ILE A 124 7.24 -1.50 3.00
CA ILE A 124 8.06 -2.57 3.58
C ILE A 124 8.10 -2.36 5.08
N GLN A 125 7.74 -3.39 5.84
CA GLN A 125 7.78 -3.33 7.30
C GLN A 125 8.38 -4.59 7.89
N LYS A 126 8.92 -4.45 9.10
CA LYS A 126 9.32 -5.60 9.92
C LYS A 126 8.07 -6.25 10.50
N GLY A 127 7.89 -7.55 10.22
CA GLY A 127 6.85 -8.34 10.84
C GLY A 127 7.29 -8.81 12.23
N LYS A 128 6.32 -8.95 13.14
CA LYS A 128 6.57 -9.64 14.41
C LYS A 128 6.48 -11.14 14.13
N GLY A 129 7.64 -11.82 14.11
CA GLY A 129 7.67 -13.26 14.11
C GLY A 129 7.12 -13.83 15.42
N ARG A 130 6.65 -15.08 15.42
CA ARG A 130 6.20 -15.77 16.63
C ARG A 130 7.32 -15.94 17.67
N ASN A 131 8.58 -15.97 17.21
CA ASN A 131 9.78 -16.02 18.02
C ASN A 131 10.61 -14.76 17.80
N ARG A 132 11.20 -14.22 18.87
CA ARG A 132 12.02 -12.99 18.83
C ARG A 132 13.24 -13.07 17.89
N GLU A 133 13.59 -14.26 17.41
CA GLU A 133 14.75 -14.51 16.57
C GLU A 133 14.45 -14.50 15.06
N GLU A 134 13.16 -14.60 14.67
CA GLU A 134 12.75 -14.55 13.27
C GLU A 134 12.07 -13.24 12.95
N GLU A 135 12.84 -12.21 12.63
CA GLU A 135 12.31 -11.00 12.04
C GLU A 135 11.86 -11.28 10.61
N SER A 136 10.58 -11.55 10.43
CA SER A 136 10.02 -11.66 9.09
C SER A 136 9.76 -10.25 8.54
N ILE A 137 10.34 -9.98 7.38
CA ILE A 137 10.10 -8.73 6.67
C ILE A 137 8.95 -8.95 5.69
N LYS A 138 7.91 -8.15 5.84
CA LYS A 138 6.73 -8.24 4.99
C LYS A 138 6.62 -7.01 4.09
N THR A 139 6.28 -7.24 2.85
CA THR A 139 5.93 -6.19 1.92
C THR A 139 4.42 -6.16 1.75
N CYS A 140 3.83 -4.99 1.96
CA CYS A 140 2.44 -4.75 1.59
C CYS A 140 2.42 -3.85 0.36
N ILE A 141 1.82 -4.32 -0.71
CA ILE A 141 1.66 -3.58 -1.95
C ILE A 141 0.17 -3.33 -2.16
N VAL A 142 -0.22 -2.08 -2.26
CA VAL A 142 -1.61 -1.71 -2.55
C VAL A 142 -1.68 -1.20 -3.97
N GLY A 143 -2.41 -1.94 -4.82
CA GLY A 143 -2.65 -1.56 -6.19
C GLY A 143 -4.01 -0.88 -6.35
N ILE A 144 -4.02 0.28 -6.98
CA ILE A 144 -5.23 1.03 -7.32
C ILE A 144 -5.49 0.88 -8.81
N ILE A 145 -6.64 0.34 -9.16
CA ILE A 145 -7.06 0.24 -10.57
C ILE A 145 -7.56 1.60 -11.02
N GLN A 146 -6.87 2.16 -12.01
CA GLN A 146 -7.03 3.55 -12.42
C GLN A 146 -8.15 3.81 -13.44
N SER A 147 -9.13 2.93 -13.59
CA SER A 147 -10.16 3.12 -14.62
C SER A 147 -10.95 4.44 -14.49
N ASN A 148 -10.91 5.10 -13.34
CA ASN A 148 -11.71 6.28 -13.04
C ASN A 148 -10.92 7.52 -12.60
N LEU A 149 -9.62 7.43 -12.38
CA LEU A 149 -8.79 8.58 -12.01
C LEU A 149 -8.26 9.26 -13.27
N LYS A 150 -8.90 10.31 -13.65
CA LYS A 150 -8.47 11.18 -14.77
C LYS A 150 -7.54 12.28 -14.29
#